data_2105472b4cafe2fc835a08a155fb98c0
#
_entry.id   2105472b4cafe2fc835a08a155fb98c0
#
_cell.length_a   1.000
_cell.length_b   1.000
_cell.length_c   1.000
_cell.angle_alpha   90.00
_cell.angle_beta   90.00
_cell.angle_gamma   90.00
#
_symmetry.space_group_name_H-M   'P 1'
#
loop_
_entity.id
_entity.type
_entity.pdbx_description
1 polymer ?
#
loop_
_entity_poly.entity_id
_entity_poly.type
_entity_poly.pdbx_seq_one_letter_code
_entity_poly.pdbx_strand_id
1 'polypeptide(L)'
;QHEDYTAAPMCICSAMSQGYIGYDLQNNIREELLNRGIFRTVSTVLTSVVVDPYDEAFYTPTKVLGRYLNAEEANLERKKGNYIVEEPGKGFRRIVSAPNPVSIVEIDAIKALLDADQVVIACGGGGIPVLEQDNHLKGASAVIEKDLTAGKMAEETDADMLIILTSVEKVKIHMGRADEKDLGEITVDQAKKY
;
A
#
# COMPACT_ATOMS: atom_id res chain seq x y z
N GLN A 1 26.24 9.93 17.33
CA GLN A 1 26.43 9.13 16.12
C GLN A 1 26.36 7.67 16.56
N HIS A 2 25.24 7.01 16.37
CA HIS A 2 25.12 5.58 16.62
C HIS A 2 25.34 4.86 15.30
N GLU A 3 26.56 4.35 15.08
CA GLU A 3 26.97 3.59 13.89
C GLU A 3 26.38 2.15 13.85
N ASP A 4 25.62 1.74 14.87
CA ASP A 4 25.19 0.36 15.07
C ASP A 4 23.70 0.08 14.72
N TYR A 5 22.97 1.02 14.11
CA TYR A 5 21.61 0.77 13.68
C TYR A 5 21.54 0.26 12.24
N THR A 6 21.43 -1.04 12.09
CA THR A 6 21.03 -1.64 10.81
C THR A 6 19.59 -1.27 10.54
N ALA A 7 19.31 -0.62 9.41
CA ALA A 7 17.95 -0.28 9.01
C ALA A 7 17.12 -1.58 8.85
N ALA A 8 15.93 -1.62 9.43
CA ALA A 8 15.03 -2.76 9.28
C ALA A 8 14.65 -2.96 7.80
N PRO A 9 14.50 -4.23 7.35
CA PRO A 9 13.97 -4.51 6.01
C PRO A 9 12.63 -3.84 5.76
N MET A 10 12.33 -3.49 4.50
CA MET A 10 11.10 -2.77 4.14
C MET A 10 9.84 -3.52 4.56
N CYS A 11 9.79 -4.83 4.41
CA CYS A 11 8.67 -5.66 4.86
C CYS A 11 8.44 -5.56 6.38
N ILE A 12 9.51 -5.49 7.17
CA ILE A 12 9.41 -5.29 8.62
C ILE A 12 8.90 -3.88 8.96
N CYS A 13 9.38 -2.86 8.25
CA CYS A 13 8.85 -1.49 8.40
C CYS A 13 7.36 -1.42 8.06
N SER A 14 6.93 -2.13 7.01
CA SER A 14 5.51 -2.24 6.65
C SER A 14 4.69 -2.90 7.76
N ALA A 15 5.18 -4.01 8.33
CA ALA A 15 4.52 -4.70 9.44
C ALA A 15 4.41 -3.81 10.70
N MET A 16 5.48 -3.13 11.06
CA MET A 16 5.49 -2.17 12.18
C MET A 16 4.50 -1.02 11.95
N SER A 17 4.45 -0.49 10.73
CA SER A 17 3.51 0.56 10.33
C SER A 17 2.05 0.09 10.42
N GLN A 18 1.76 -1.12 9.94
CA GLN A 18 0.43 -1.72 10.07
C GLN A 18 0.01 -1.87 11.53
N GLY A 19 0.91 -2.35 12.39
CA GLY A 19 0.63 -2.49 13.82
C GLY A 19 0.35 -1.15 14.49
N TYR A 20 1.21 -0.15 14.27
CA TYR A 20 1.07 1.18 14.87
C TYR A 20 -0.19 1.91 14.38
N ILE A 21 -0.36 2.05 13.07
CA ILE A 21 -1.49 2.77 12.48
C ILE A 21 -2.78 1.98 12.69
N GLY A 22 -2.73 0.66 12.55
CA GLY A 22 -3.89 -0.21 12.78
C GLY A 22 -4.41 -0.12 14.20
N TYR A 23 -3.52 -0.10 15.20
CA TYR A 23 -3.89 0.11 16.60
C TYR A 23 -4.61 1.44 16.82
N ASP A 24 -4.08 2.52 16.26
CA ASP A 24 -4.68 3.85 16.39
C ASP A 24 -6.06 3.92 15.72
N LEU A 25 -6.16 3.45 14.47
CA LEU A 25 -7.43 3.37 13.75
C LEU A 25 -8.47 2.49 14.47
N GLN A 26 -8.04 1.33 14.98
CA GLN A 26 -8.91 0.41 15.70
C GLN A 26 -9.57 1.08 16.91
N ASN A 27 -8.81 1.83 17.69
CA ASN A 27 -9.33 2.54 18.86
C ASN A 27 -10.29 3.65 18.46
N ASN A 28 -9.92 4.48 17.49
CA ASN A 28 -10.75 5.60 17.04
C ASN A 28 -12.06 5.12 16.38
N ILE A 29 -12.00 4.09 15.53
CA ILE A 29 -13.22 3.52 14.91
C ILE A 29 -14.11 2.90 15.97
N ARG A 30 -13.55 2.16 16.93
CA ARG A 30 -14.33 1.58 18.03
C ARG A 30 -15.06 2.65 18.85
N GLU A 31 -14.36 3.73 19.20
CA GLU A 31 -14.96 4.85 19.93
C GLU A 31 -16.12 5.47 19.15
N GLU A 32 -15.93 5.74 17.87
CA GLU A 32 -16.96 6.34 17.02
C GLU A 32 -18.17 5.41 16.84
N LEU A 33 -17.96 4.11 16.69
CA LEU A 33 -19.05 3.14 16.63
C LEU A 33 -19.87 3.14 17.92
N LEU A 34 -19.22 3.14 19.08
CA LEU A 34 -19.90 3.19 20.37
C LEU A 34 -20.70 4.50 20.55
N ASN A 35 -20.13 5.64 20.17
CA ASN A 35 -20.79 6.94 20.19
C ASN A 35 -22.08 6.95 19.34
N ARG A 36 -22.12 6.13 18.31
CA ARG A 36 -23.32 5.94 17.43
C ARG A 36 -24.23 4.80 17.89
N GLY A 37 -23.95 4.15 19.00
CA GLY A 37 -24.72 3.01 19.51
C GLY A 37 -24.55 1.73 18.69
N ILE A 38 -23.44 1.61 17.94
CA ILE A 38 -23.11 0.44 17.13
C ILE A 38 -22.11 -0.43 17.91
N PHE A 39 -22.51 -1.63 18.25
CA PHE A 39 -21.73 -2.57 19.05
C PHE A 39 -21.05 -3.62 18.14
N ARG A 40 -19.98 -3.23 17.47
CA ARG A 40 -19.15 -4.12 16.64
C ARG A 40 -17.72 -4.11 17.13
N THR A 41 -17.08 -5.27 17.08
CA THR A 41 -15.64 -5.39 17.32
C THR A 41 -14.89 -4.84 16.11
N VAL A 42 -13.83 -4.10 16.37
CA VAL A 42 -12.89 -3.65 15.35
C VAL A 42 -11.59 -4.42 15.53
N SER A 43 -11.12 -5.08 14.51
CA SER A 43 -9.90 -5.91 14.55
C SER A 43 -8.91 -5.48 13.48
N THR A 44 -7.64 -5.37 13.87
CA THR A 44 -6.54 -5.12 12.94
C THR A 44 -5.82 -6.43 12.63
N VAL A 45 -5.70 -6.75 11.35
CA VAL A 45 -4.98 -7.93 10.85
C VAL A 45 -3.69 -7.47 10.19
N LEU A 46 -2.54 -7.90 10.71
CA LEU A 46 -1.28 -7.77 9.97
C LEU A 46 -1.39 -8.60 8.70
N THR A 47 -1.25 -7.94 7.56
CA THR A 47 -1.60 -8.54 6.28
C THR A 47 -0.41 -8.57 5.34
N SER A 48 -0.05 -9.78 4.92
CA SER A 48 0.95 -10.04 3.89
C SER A 48 0.27 -10.17 2.52
N VAL A 49 0.92 -9.62 1.49
CA VAL A 49 0.42 -9.66 0.12
C VAL A 49 1.50 -10.28 -0.76
N VAL A 50 1.14 -11.36 -1.43
CA VAL A 50 2.04 -12.06 -2.36
C VAL A 50 2.23 -11.21 -3.60
N VAL A 51 3.47 -11.11 -4.05
CA VAL A 51 3.86 -10.48 -5.31
C VAL A 51 4.64 -11.45 -6.18
N ASP A 52 4.54 -11.31 -7.49
CA ASP A 52 5.30 -12.14 -8.43
C ASP A 52 6.79 -11.72 -8.40
N PRO A 53 7.74 -12.64 -8.13
CA PRO A 53 9.17 -12.35 -8.17
C PRO A 53 9.67 -11.89 -9.56
N TYR A 54 8.92 -12.18 -10.61
CA TYR A 54 9.23 -11.81 -11.99
C TYR A 54 8.50 -10.56 -12.48
N ASP A 55 7.74 -9.88 -11.61
CA ASP A 55 7.07 -8.62 -11.96
C ASP A 55 8.10 -7.60 -12.47
N GLU A 56 7.78 -6.94 -13.59
CA GLU A 56 8.64 -5.95 -14.25
C GLU A 56 9.07 -4.82 -13.30
N ALA A 57 8.23 -4.48 -12.31
CA ALA A 57 8.53 -3.47 -11.31
C ALA A 57 9.80 -3.75 -10.51
N PHE A 58 10.25 -5.01 -10.39
CA PHE A 58 11.52 -5.34 -9.75
C PHE A 58 12.73 -4.96 -10.60
N TYR A 59 12.58 -4.93 -11.91
CA TYR A 59 13.64 -4.57 -12.86
C TYR A 59 13.64 -3.08 -13.18
N THR A 60 12.46 -2.42 -13.08
CA THR A 60 12.29 -1.01 -13.38
C THR A 60 11.56 -0.31 -12.23
N PRO A 61 12.25 -0.05 -11.10
CA PRO A 61 11.65 0.65 -9.97
C PRO A 61 11.22 2.07 -10.33
N THR A 62 9.99 2.45 -9.97
CA THR A 62 9.42 3.77 -10.29
C THR A 62 8.78 4.47 -9.10
N LYS A 63 8.46 3.73 -8.04
CA LYS A 63 7.73 4.28 -6.89
C LYS A 63 8.64 5.14 -6.04
N VAL A 64 8.33 6.40 -5.97
CA VAL A 64 9.06 7.38 -5.15
C VAL A 64 8.78 7.14 -3.67
N LEU A 65 9.82 7.08 -2.85
CA LEU A 65 9.75 6.84 -1.42
C LEU A 65 10.57 7.86 -0.63
N GLY A 66 9.99 8.29 0.50
CA GLY A 66 10.67 9.12 1.48
C GLY A 66 10.79 10.61 1.09
N ARG A 67 11.65 11.32 1.81
CA ARG A 67 11.90 12.75 1.63
C ARG A 67 12.86 13.03 0.47
N TYR A 68 12.97 14.29 0.09
CA TYR A 68 14.04 14.73 -0.80
C TYR A 68 15.40 14.63 -0.08
N LEU A 69 16.39 14.21 -0.83
CA LEU A 69 17.79 14.08 -0.43
C LEU A 69 18.62 15.14 -1.14
N ASN A 70 19.68 15.59 -0.49
CA ASN A 70 20.71 16.37 -1.15
C ASN A 70 21.69 15.43 -1.92
N ALA A 71 22.64 15.99 -2.67
CA ALA A 71 23.57 15.22 -3.50
C ALA A 71 24.48 14.26 -2.69
N GLU A 72 24.87 14.67 -1.49
CA GLU A 72 25.71 13.86 -0.60
C GLU A 72 24.94 12.65 -0.05
N GLU A 73 23.74 12.89 0.45
CA GLU A 73 22.81 11.85 0.93
C GLU A 73 22.45 10.88 -0.19
N ALA A 74 22.17 11.38 -1.40
CA ALA A 74 21.87 10.57 -2.57
C ALA A 74 23.03 9.64 -2.94
N ASN A 75 24.27 10.13 -2.87
CA ASN A 75 25.47 9.32 -3.12
C ASN A 75 25.67 8.24 -2.05
N LEU A 76 25.38 8.53 -0.80
CA LEU A 76 25.42 7.55 0.28
C LEU A 76 24.39 6.43 0.06
N GLU A 77 23.16 6.81 -0.32
CA GLU A 77 22.10 5.84 -0.60
C GLU A 77 22.42 4.97 -1.84
N ARG A 78 22.99 5.54 -2.90
CA ARG A 78 23.47 4.76 -4.06
C ARG A 78 24.56 3.74 -3.68
N LYS A 79 25.48 4.11 -2.79
CA LYS A 79 26.52 3.19 -2.27
C LYS A 79 25.93 2.03 -1.47
N LYS A 80 24.77 2.21 -0.86
CA LYS A 80 24.01 1.14 -0.19
C LYS A 80 23.21 0.25 -1.16
N GLY A 81 23.25 0.53 -2.48
CA GLY A 81 22.52 -0.19 -3.50
C GLY A 81 21.07 0.29 -3.72
N ASN A 82 20.69 1.43 -3.16
CA ASN A 82 19.37 2.00 -3.37
C ASN A 82 19.27 2.75 -4.72
N TYR A 83 18.14 2.62 -5.38
CA TYR A 83 17.84 3.38 -6.59
C TYR A 83 17.47 4.82 -6.24
N ILE A 84 18.08 5.78 -6.94
CA ILE A 84 17.88 7.22 -6.69
C ILE A 84 17.62 7.92 -8.02
N VAL A 85 16.53 8.67 -8.07
CA VAL A 85 16.16 9.53 -9.19
C VAL A 85 16.39 10.99 -8.81
N GLU A 86 16.78 11.82 -9.77
CA GLU A 86 16.86 13.26 -9.63
C GLU A 86 15.58 13.90 -10.12
N GLU A 87 15.00 14.79 -9.32
CA GLU A 87 13.91 15.66 -9.71
C GLU A 87 14.48 17.08 -9.90
N PRO A 88 14.55 17.60 -11.14
CA PRO A 88 15.15 18.90 -11.43
C PRO A 88 14.55 20.02 -10.57
N GLY A 89 15.41 20.78 -9.89
CA GLY A 89 15.01 21.89 -9.03
C GLY A 89 14.50 21.49 -7.64
N LYS A 90 14.37 20.19 -7.33
CA LYS A 90 13.89 19.70 -6.03
C LYS A 90 14.89 18.84 -5.27
N GLY A 91 15.81 18.19 -5.96
CA GLY A 91 16.82 17.30 -5.39
C GLY A 91 16.63 15.84 -5.79
N PHE A 92 17.01 14.92 -4.91
CA PHE A 92 17.02 13.49 -5.20
C PHE A 92 16.00 12.75 -4.36
N ARG A 93 15.44 11.68 -4.90
CA ARG A 93 14.53 10.79 -4.17
C ARG A 93 14.87 9.33 -4.39
N ARG A 94 14.67 8.54 -3.33
CA ARG A 94 14.73 7.09 -3.45
C ARG A 94 13.51 6.59 -4.22
N ILE A 95 13.75 5.64 -5.13
CA ILE A 95 12.68 4.89 -5.79
C ILE A 95 12.80 3.41 -5.42
N VAL A 96 11.66 2.74 -5.40
CA VAL A 96 11.54 1.33 -5.05
C VAL A 96 10.58 0.62 -6.02
N SER A 97 10.67 -0.69 -6.05
CA SER A 97 9.76 -1.53 -6.82
C SER A 97 8.34 -1.44 -6.26
N ALA A 98 7.35 -1.43 -7.16
CA ALA A 98 5.93 -1.43 -6.80
C ALA A 98 5.20 -2.51 -7.61
N PRO A 99 5.43 -3.81 -7.33
CA PRO A 99 4.81 -4.91 -8.03
C PRO A 99 3.30 -4.97 -7.77
N ASN A 100 2.58 -5.63 -8.67
CA ASN A 100 1.15 -5.86 -8.52
C ASN A 100 0.85 -6.89 -7.42
N PRO A 101 -0.24 -6.73 -6.65
CA PRO A 101 -0.69 -7.73 -5.69
C PRO A 101 -1.23 -8.95 -6.42
N VAL A 102 -0.77 -10.15 -6.02
CA VAL A 102 -1.24 -11.43 -6.56
C VAL A 102 -2.36 -12.00 -5.70
N SER A 103 -2.12 -12.13 -4.40
CA SER A 103 -3.09 -12.64 -3.43
C SER A 103 -2.82 -12.10 -2.03
N ILE A 104 -3.83 -12.16 -1.18
CA ILE A 104 -3.77 -11.75 0.23
C ILE A 104 -3.62 -13.00 1.08
N VAL A 105 -2.52 -13.11 1.84
CA VAL A 105 -2.20 -14.33 2.60
C VAL A 105 -3.24 -14.60 3.69
N GLU A 106 -3.65 -13.59 4.43
CA GLU A 106 -4.56 -13.71 5.56
C GLU A 106 -6.04 -13.57 5.17
N ILE A 107 -6.38 -13.80 3.88
CA ILE A 107 -7.75 -13.58 3.36
C ILE A 107 -8.81 -14.42 4.08
N ASP A 108 -8.51 -15.66 4.42
CA ASP A 108 -9.47 -16.53 5.12
C ASP A 108 -9.77 -16.02 6.54
N ALA A 109 -8.76 -15.50 7.24
CA ALA A 109 -8.94 -14.88 8.55
C ALA A 109 -9.79 -13.60 8.43
N ILE A 110 -9.55 -12.79 7.42
CA ILE A 110 -10.32 -11.56 7.14
C ILE A 110 -11.77 -11.91 6.87
N LYS A 111 -12.06 -12.90 6.01
CA LYS A 111 -13.42 -13.37 5.73
C LYS A 111 -14.13 -13.87 7.00
N ALA A 112 -13.45 -14.67 7.81
CA ALA A 112 -14.02 -15.18 9.05
C ALA A 112 -14.39 -14.06 10.04
N LEU A 113 -13.61 -12.99 10.11
CA LEU A 113 -13.93 -11.81 10.92
C LEU A 113 -15.12 -11.02 10.34
N LEU A 114 -15.19 -10.88 9.02
CA LEU A 114 -16.33 -10.24 8.34
C LEU A 114 -17.62 -11.04 8.54
N ASP A 115 -17.58 -12.37 8.42
CA ASP A 115 -18.69 -13.26 8.67
C ASP A 115 -19.20 -13.21 10.13
N ALA A 116 -18.28 -12.90 11.06
CA ALA A 116 -18.59 -12.62 12.46
C ALA A 116 -19.07 -11.18 12.72
N ASP A 117 -19.46 -10.44 11.67
CA ASP A 117 -19.95 -9.06 11.73
C ASP A 117 -18.95 -8.05 12.35
N GLN A 118 -17.66 -8.29 12.21
CA GLN A 118 -16.62 -7.39 12.70
C GLN A 118 -16.24 -6.34 11.64
N VAL A 119 -15.73 -5.21 12.10
CA VAL A 119 -15.01 -4.25 11.26
C VAL A 119 -13.55 -4.66 11.18
N VAL A 120 -13.03 -4.88 9.99
CA VAL A 120 -11.65 -5.37 9.78
C VAL A 120 -10.78 -4.29 9.17
N ILE A 121 -9.64 -4.02 9.79
CA ILE A 121 -8.57 -3.18 9.26
C ILE A 121 -7.49 -4.12 8.75
N ALA A 122 -7.25 -4.11 7.45
CA ALA A 122 -6.31 -5.01 6.79
C ALA A 122 -5.54 -4.31 5.66
N CYS A 123 -4.48 -4.91 5.18
CA CYS A 123 -3.66 -4.44 4.07
C CYS A 123 -3.14 -3.00 4.20
N GLY A 124 -2.89 -2.52 5.41
CA GLY A 124 -2.36 -1.18 5.64
C GLY A 124 -1.13 -0.89 4.77
N GLY A 125 -1.13 0.28 4.10
CA GLY A 125 -0.05 0.69 3.19
C GLY A 125 0.08 -0.13 1.90
N GLY A 126 -0.90 -0.99 1.58
CA GLY A 126 -0.87 -1.92 0.45
C GLY A 126 -0.49 -3.35 0.83
N GLY A 127 -0.26 -3.62 2.12
CA GLY A 127 0.16 -4.91 2.63
C GLY A 127 1.67 -5.04 2.81
N ILE A 128 2.09 -6.10 3.49
CA ILE A 128 3.49 -6.49 3.64
C ILE A 128 3.87 -7.30 2.38
N PRO A 129 4.75 -6.79 1.50
CA PRO A 129 5.08 -7.51 0.27
C PRO A 129 5.91 -8.76 0.59
N VAL A 130 5.45 -9.91 0.10
CA VAL A 130 6.11 -11.20 0.29
C VAL A 130 6.23 -11.98 -1.02
N LEU A 131 7.30 -12.73 -1.14
CA LEU A 131 7.52 -13.74 -2.19
C LEU A 131 7.21 -15.10 -1.60
N GLU A 132 6.40 -15.88 -2.28
CA GLU A 132 6.12 -17.25 -1.91
C GLU A 132 7.20 -18.17 -2.51
N GLN A 133 7.88 -18.92 -1.67
CA GLN A 133 8.91 -19.88 -2.04
C GLN A 133 8.62 -21.19 -1.32
N ASP A 134 8.06 -22.16 -2.02
CA ASP A 134 7.57 -23.43 -1.45
C ASP A 134 6.59 -23.15 -0.30
N ASN A 135 6.95 -23.54 0.94
CA ASN A 135 6.16 -23.31 2.16
C ASN A 135 6.64 -22.11 2.98
N HIS A 136 7.43 -21.22 2.40
CA HIS A 136 8.04 -20.10 3.10
C HIS A 136 7.66 -18.76 2.44
N LEU A 137 7.30 -17.77 3.28
CA LEU A 137 7.09 -16.41 2.85
C LEU A 137 8.35 -15.59 3.12
N LYS A 138 8.94 -15.07 2.08
CA LYS A 138 10.12 -14.19 2.16
C LYS A 138 9.71 -12.73 1.90
N GLY A 139 10.01 -11.84 2.83
CA GLY A 139 9.74 -10.41 2.64
C GLY A 139 10.45 -9.84 1.40
N ALA A 140 9.70 -9.13 0.57
CA ALA A 140 10.23 -8.46 -0.61
C ALA A 140 10.68 -7.02 -0.29
N SER A 141 11.73 -6.54 -0.99
CA SER A 141 12.17 -5.14 -0.92
C SER A 141 11.36 -4.29 -1.90
N ALA A 142 10.08 -4.13 -1.62
CA ALA A 142 9.11 -3.46 -2.47
C ALA A 142 8.07 -2.73 -1.62
N VAL A 143 7.22 -1.96 -2.26
CA VAL A 143 5.94 -1.47 -1.72
C VAL A 143 4.83 -1.87 -2.69
N ILE A 144 3.61 -2.02 -2.22
CA ILE A 144 2.47 -2.32 -3.08
C ILE A 144 1.56 -1.09 -3.10
N GLU A 145 1.00 -0.78 -4.27
CA GLU A 145 0.04 0.33 -4.36
C GLU A 145 -1.24 -0.02 -3.62
N LYS A 146 -1.57 0.78 -2.61
CA LYS A 146 -2.72 0.55 -1.73
C LYS A 146 -4.04 0.41 -2.47
N ASP A 147 -4.22 1.13 -3.57
CA ASP A 147 -5.47 1.13 -4.35
C ASP A 147 -5.61 -0.19 -5.12
N LEU A 148 -4.51 -0.76 -5.62
CA LEU A 148 -4.51 -2.08 -6.26
C LEU A 148 -4.81 -3.19 -5.25
N THR A 149 -4.22 -3.11 -4.05
CA THR A 149 -4.51 -4.06 -2.98
C THR A 149 -5.95 -3.94 -2.49
N ALA A 150 -6.49 -2.73 -2.40
CA ALA A 150 -7.90 -2.53 -2.06
C ALA A 150 -8.84 -3.16 -3.08
N GLY A 151 -8.52 -3.04 -4.38
CA GLY A 151 -9.23 -3.74 -5.44
C GLY A 151 -9.13 -5.26 -5.31
N LYS A 152 -7.93 -5.78 -5.01
CA LYS A 152 -7.72 -7.22 -4.78
C LYS A 152 -8.49 -7.72 -3.55
N MET A 153 -8.50 -6.96 -2.47
CA MET A 153 -9.30 -7.24 -1.28
C MET A 153 -10.79 -7.31 -1.60
N ALA A 154 -11.31 -6.33 -2.33
CA ALA A 154 -12.72 -6.30 -2.73
C ALA A 154 -13.10 -7.51 -3.59
N GLU A 155 -12.22 -7.91 -4.53
CA GLU A 155 -12.39 -9.11 -5.34
C GLU A 155 -12.42 -10.38 -4.47
N GLU A 156 -11.43 -10.57 -3.60
CA GLU A 156 -11.29 -11.79 -2.80
C GLU A 156 -12.32 -11.90 -1.68
N THR A 157 -12.91 -10.79 -1.23
CA THR A 157 -13.99 -10.77 -0.22
C THR A 157 -15.40 -10.73 -0.82
N ASP A 158 -15.54 -10.71 -2.14
CA ASP A 158 -16.83 -10.55 -2.82
C ASP A 158 -17.57 -9.28 -2.37
N ALA A 159 -16.85 -8.16 -2.23
CA ALA A 159 -17.42 -6.93 -1.72
C ALA A 159 -18.43 -6.31 -2.68
N ASP A 160 -19.58 -5.88 -2.18
CA ASP A 160 -20.62 -5.20 -2.97
C ASP A 160 -20.16 -3.83 -3.46
N MET A 161 -19.24 -3.18 -2.75
CA MET A 161 -18.79 -1.81 -3.02
C MET A 161 -17.35 -1.61 -2.54
N LEU A 162 -16.56 -0.90 -3.34
CA LEU A 162 -15.25 -0.37 -2.95
C LEU A 162 -15.30 1.16 -2.92
N ILE A 163 -14.96 1.75 -1.78
CA ILE A 163 -14.89 3.20 -1.60
C ILE A 163 -13.43 3.59 -1.38
N ILE A 164 -12.91 4.48 -2.21
CA ILE A 164 -11.57 5.04 -2.09
C ILE A 164 -11.66 6.49 -1.63
N LEU A 165 -11.22 6.77 -0.41
CA LEU A 165 -11.14 8.13 0.12
C LEU A 165 -9.86 8.80 -0.40
N THR A 166 -10.01 9.96 -1.02
CA THR A 166 -8.91 10.71 -1.63
C THR A 166 -9.06 12.20 -1.37
N SER A 167 -7.98 12.96 -1.56
CA SER A 167 -7.94 14.42 -1.40
C SER A 167 -8.52 15.19 -2.60
N VAL A 168 -8.87 14.51 -3.70
CA VAL A 168 -9.46 15.11 -4.89
C VAL A 168 -10.94 14.77 -4.98
N GLU A 169 -11.75 15.71 -5.44
CA GLU A 169 -13.19 15.52 -5.56
C GLU A 169 -13.56 14.52 -6.66
N LYS A 170 -12.81 14.51 -7.74
CA LYS A 170 -13.02 13.60 -8.88
C LYS A 170 -11.70 13.14 -9.47
N VAL A 171 -11.73 11.94 -10.02
CA VAL A 171 -10.65 11.45 -10.87
C VAL A 171 -10.61 12.27 -12.16
N LYS A 172 -9.42 12.62 -12.59
CA LYS A 172 -9.20 13.43 -13.82
C LYS A 172 -8.41 12.62 -14.84
N ILE A 173 -8.77 12.80 -16.09
CA ILE A 173 -7.95 12.37 -17.24
C ILE A 173 -7.21 13.55 -17.82
N HIS A 174 -6.07 13.30 -18.46
CA HIS A 174 -5.20 14.30 -19.07
C HIS A 174 -4.75 15.41 -18.11
N MET A 175 -4.49 15.06 -16.86
CA MET A 175 -4.12 15.99 -15.79
C MET A 175 -2.99 16.93 -16.22
N GLY A 176 -3.20 18.24 -16.06
CA GLY A 176 -2.24 19.29 -16.43
C GLY A 176 -2.18 19.63 -17.93
N ARG A 177 -3.08 19.09 -18.76
CA ARG A 177 -3.20 19.40 -20.18
C ARG A 177 -4.39 20.30 -20.44
N ALA A 178 -4.43 20.91 -21.64
CA ALA A 178 -5.54 21.78 -22.07
C ALA A 178 -6.89 21.03 -22.19
N ASP A 179 -6.85 19.72 -22.35
CA ASP A 179 -7.98 18.80 -22.44
C ASP A 179 -8.23 18.02 -21.15
N GLU A 180 -7.76 18.53 -19.99
CA GLU A 180 -8.04 17.97 -18.67
C GLU A 180 -9.55 17.90 -18.46
N LYS A 181 -10.02 16.74 -17.98
CA LYS A 181 -11.45 16.51 -17.77
C LYS A 181 -11.68 15.68 -16.52
N ASP A 182 -12.63 16.11 -15.70
CA ASP A 182 -13.15 15.35 -14.57
C ASP A 182 -13.96 14.15 -15.06
N LEU A 183 -13.75 12.99 -14.44
CA LEU A 183 -14.57 11.82 -14.64
C LEU A 183 -15.73 11.82 -13.63
N GLY A 184 -16.95 11.65 -14.14
CA GLY A 184 -18.14 11.37 -13.36
C GLY A 184 -18.40 9.88 -13.28
N GLU A 185 -19.65 9.46 -13.43
CA GLU A 185 -19.99 8.05 -13.57
C GLU A 185 -19.45 7.49 -14.88
N ILE A 186 -18.73 6.40 -14.80
CA ILE A 186 -18.18 5.68 -15.96
C ILE A 186 -18.36 4.18 -15.75
N THR A 187 -18.55 3.47 -16.84
CA THR A 187 -18.59 2.00 -16.84
C THR A 187 -17.18 1.43 -16.77
N VAL A 188 -17.07 0.15 -16.38
CA VAL A 188 -15.78 -0.58 -16.42
C VAL A 188 -15.14 -0.55 -17.80
N ASP A 189 -15.95 -0.71 -18.86
CA ASP A 189 -15.45 -0.67 -20.24
C ASP A 189 -14.96 0.73 -20.65
N GLN A 190 -15.52 1.79 -20.06
CA GLN A 190 -15.02 3.14 -20.26
C GLN A 190 -13.72 3.35 -19.47
N ALA A 191 -13.63 2.87 -18.22
CA ALA A 191 -12.42 2.96 -17.41
C ALA A 191 -11.22 2.27 -18.07
N LYS A 192 -11.43 1.12 -18.72
CA LYS A 192 -10.37 0.39 -19.45
C LYS A 192 -9.79 1.12 -20.66
N LYS A 193 -10.42 2.21 -21.10
CA LYS A 193 -9.95 3.00 -22.25
C LYS A 193 -9.01 4.14 -21.86
N TYR A 194 -8.88 4.42 -20.56
CA TYR A 194 -8.02 5.46 -19.99
C TYR A 194 -6.78 4.86 -19.34
#